data_3a049fdb2fc23994f04a8fd727401bdb
#
_entry.id   3a049fdb2fc23994f04a8fd727401bdb
#
_cell.length_a   1.000
_cell.length_b   1.000
_cell.length_c   1.000
_cell.angle_alpha   90.00
_cell.angle_beta   90.00
_cell.angle_gamma   90.00
#
_symmetry.space_group_name_H-M   'P 1'
#
loop_
_entity.id
_entity.type
_entity.pdbx_description
1 polymer ?
#
loop_
_entity_poly.entity_id
_entity_poly.type
_entity_poly.pdbx_seq_one_letter_code
_entity_poly.pdbx_strand_id
1 'polypeptide(L)'
;MSQHEAYKGKRVVVTGAASGIGRQTTEFLLAAGAKVIALDRNESALKVEQFISVDFTQPETITAVVKQIDGEIDVLLNIAGVPGTVDPEVVMRVNVLGLRMLTELLIDRIRQGGSITHVASIAGAQWLANLDEVKRLLETPDYKSGVDWVKDHPMDGKRAYNFSKECVVVMAKQQGQWLRERGVRVNTVSPGPVQTPILKDFRESVGPLLDLVTRETGRNATASDIARVILFLSDPTLEWLNATDVQVDGGFMSGLVGGWVKLD
;
A
#
# COMPACT_ATOMS: atom_id res chain seq x y z
N MET A 1 -14.81 21.81 -2.86
CA MET A 1 -14.14 21.62 -1.56
C MET A 1 -12.65 21.43 -1.82
N SER A 2 -11.77 22.14 -1.14
CA SER A 2 -10.34 21.91 -1.32
C SER A 2 -9.97 20.54 -0.70
N GLN A 3 -8.93 19.88 -1.20
CA GLN A 3 -8.45 18.59 -0.64
C GLN A 3 -8.17 18.69 0.88
N HIS A 4 -7.78 19.86 1.36
CA HIS A 4 -7.60 20.15 2.80
C HIS A 4 -8.91 20.09 3.60
N GLU A 5 -10.02 20.52 3.04
CA GLU A 5 -11.33 20.51 3.75
C GLU A 5 -11.91 19.08 3.84
N ALA A 6 -11.60 18.21 2.89
CA ALA A 6 -12.10 16.83 2.85
C ALA A 6 -11.63 15.98 4.05
N TYR A 7 -10.45 16.29 4.62
CA TYR A 7 -9.85 15.51 5.72
C TYR A 7 -10.01 16.16 7.11
N LYS A 8 -10.55 17.37 7.20
CA LYS A 8 -10.71 18.07 8.48
C LYS A 8 -11.56 17.26 9.47
N GLY A 9 -10.95 16.90 10.60
CA GLY A 9 -11.58 16.09 11.64
C GLY A 9 -11.76 14.61 11.31
N LYS A 10 -11.36 14.16 10.11
CA LYS A 10 -11.41 12.75 9.70
C LYS A 10 -10.40 11.93 10.48
N ARG A 11 -10.78 10.73 10.88
CA ARG A 11 -9.94 9.80 11.59
C ARG A 11 -9.31 8.80 10.59
N VAL A 12 -7.98 8.87 10.46
CA VAL A 12 -7.23 8.18 9.42
C VAL A 12 -6.18 7.27 10.05
N VAL A 13 -6.21 5.99 9.72
CA VAL A 13 -5.15 5.02 10.08
C VAL A 13 -4.13 4.96 8.95
N VAL A 14 -2.85 5.16 9.27
CA VAL A 14 -1.75 5.14 8.30
C VAL A 14 -0.70 4.12 8.73
N THR A 15 -0.43 3.12 7.90
CA THR A 15 0.68 2.18 8.11
C THR A 15 1.95 2.67 7.42
N GLY A 16 3.14 2.37 7.98
CA GLY A 16 4.41 2.85 7.46
C GLY A 16 4.61 4.36 7.68
N ALA A 17 4.01 4.91 8.73
CA ALA A 17 3.91 6.35 8.98
C ALA A 17 5.23 7.02 9.40
N ALA A 18 6.28 6.27 9.74
CA ALA A 18 7.52 6.83 10.25
C ALA A 18 8.48 7.32 9.15
N SER A 19 8.35 6.84 7.92
CA SER A 19 9.29 7.16 6.84
C SER A 19 8.64 7.25 5.45
N GLY A 20 9.37 7.76 4.46
CA GLY A 20 9.03 7.72 3.05
C GLY A 20 7.64 8.26 2.72
N ILE A 21 6.89 7.50 1.92
CA ILE A 21 5.54 7.86 1.45
C ILE A 21 4.57 8.00 2.62
N GLY A 22 4.61 7.06 3.59
CA GLY A 22 3.70 7.07 4.74
C GLY A 22 3.90 8.30 5.63
N ARG A 23 5.15 8.68 5.90
CA ARG A 23 5.46 9.92 6.62
C ARG A 23 4.93 11.15 5.90
N GLN A 24 5.21 11.27 4.60
CA GLN A 24 4.75 12.42 3.80
C GLN A 24 3.22 12.49 3.74
N THR A 25 2.56 11.34 3.62
CA THR A 25 1.09 11.27 3.66
C THR A 25 0.56 11.72 5.01
N THR A 26 1.19 11.27 6.10
CA THR A 26 0.84 11.70 7.48
C THR A 26 1.01 13.21 7.65
N GLU A 27 2.11 13.80 7.16
CA GLU A 27 2.33 15.25 7.21
C GLU A 27 1.20 16.02 6.49
N PHE A 28 0.79 15.58 5.32
CA PHE A 28 -0.31 16.20 4.57
C PHE A 28 -1.66 16.06 5.28
N LEU A 29 -1.94 14.90 5.87
CA LEU A 29 -3.17 14.67 6.64
C LEU A 29 -3.24 15.57 7.87
N LEU A 30 -2.15 15.70 8.62
CA LEU A 30 -2.07 16.59 9.77
C LEU A 30 -2.26 18.05 9.36
N ALA A 31 -1.65 18.50 8.27
CA ALA A 31 -1.84 19.84 7.72
C ALA A 31 -3.29 20.09 7.27
N ALA A 32 -4.00 19.03 6.83
CA ALA A 32 -5.43 19.09 6.49
C ALA A 32 -6.36 18.98 7.71
N GLY A 33 -5.84 18.89 8.93
CA GLY A 33 -6.60 18.79 10.17
C GLY A 33 -7.22 17.43 10.43
N ALA A 34 -6.69 16.37 9.86
CA ALA A 34 -7.07 14.99 10.16
C ALA A 34 -6.54 14.55 11.52
N LYS A 35 -7.24 13.59 12.14
CA LYS A 35 -6.82 12.86 13.32
C LYS A 35 -6.13 11.57 12.87
N VAL A 36 -4.81 11.51 12.98
CA VAL A 36 -4.02 10.40 12.44
C VAL A 36 -3.67 9.41 13.52
N ILE A 37 -3.98 8.13 13.28
CA ILE A 37 -3.46 6.98 14.01
C ILE A 37 -2.32 6.41 13.17
N ALA A 38 -1.09 6.59 13.63
CA ALA A 38 0.12 6.16 12.93
C ALA A 38 0.54 4.77 13.39
N LEU A 39 0.69 3.86 12.43
CA LEU A 39 1.17 2.49 12.65
C LEU A 39 2.51 2.31 11.98
N ASP A 40 3.53 1.96 12.76
CA ASP A 40 4.88 1.66 12.23
C ASP A 40 5.65 0.82 13.24
N ARG A 41 6.71 0.17 12.79
CA ARG A 41 7.65 -0.52 13.68
C ARG A 41 8.57 0.49 14.41
N ASN A 42 8.85 1.61 13.76
CA ASN A 42 9.72 2.67 14.28
C ASN A 42 8.88 3.86 14.73
N GLU A 43 9.30 4.51 15.81
CA GLU A 43 8.65 5.74 16.27
C GLU A 43 8.68 6.84 15.22
N SER A 44 7.57 7.58 15.13
CA SER A 44 7.48 8.76 14.29
C SER A 44 7.68 10.03 15.13
N ALA A 45 8.49 10.96 14.61
CA ALA A 45 8.63 12.28 15.21
C ALA A 45 7.41 13.21 15.01
N LEU A 46 6.41 12.78 14.23
CA LEU A 46 5.22 13.56 13.94
C LEU A 46 4.24 13.54 15.14
N LYS A 47 3.63 14.69 15.43
CA LYS A 47 2.60 14.81 16.47
C LYS A 47 1.27 14.29 15.93
N VAL A 48 1.03 13.01 16.05
CA VAL A 48 -0.19 12.31 15.66
C VAL A 48 -1.16 12.17 16.84
N GLU A 49 -2.43 11.84 16.58
CA GLU A 49 -3.40 11.54 17.64
C GLU A 49 -2.97 10.33 18.48
N GLN A 50 -2.52 9.28 17.79
CA GLN A 50 -2.03 8.06 18.42
C GLN A 50 -0.93 7.44 17.57
N PHE A 51 0.15 7.00 18.20
CA PHE A 51 1.14 6.10 17.59
C PHE A 51 1.03 4.72 18.23
N ILE A 52 0.99 3.69 17.38
CA ILE A 52 0.98 2.30 17.84
C ILE A 52 2.06 1.53 17.09
N SER A 53 2.97 0.90 17.84
CA SER A 53 4.00 0.05 17.26
C SER A 53 3.41 -1.25 16.73
N VAL A 54 3.78 -1.63 15.48
CA VAL A 54 3.35 -2.87 14.85
C VAL A 54 4.48 -3.48 14.03
N ASP A 55 4.64 -4.79 14.16
CA ASP A 55 5.46 -5.60 13.27
C ASP A 55 4.55 -6.54 12.46
N PHE A 56 4.42 -6.30 11.16
CA PHE A 56 3.57 -7.11 10.27
C PHE A 56 4.07 -8.53 10.07
N THR A 57 5.27 -8.88 10.52
CA THR A 57 5.75 -10.27 10.57
C THR A 57 5.18 -11.05 11.76
N GLN A 58 4.57 -10.36 12.73
CA GLN A 58 4.08 -10.89 14.00
C GLN A 58 2.56 -10.67 14.13
N PRO A 59 1.72 -11.67 13.84
CA PRO A 59 0.24 -11.51 13.85
C PRO A 59 -0.32 -11.06 15.21
N GLU A 60 0.38 -11.37 16.31
CA GLU A 60 0.00 -10.94 17.66
C GLU A 60 0.03 -9.42 17.79
N THR A 61 1.03 -8.76 17.20
CA THR A 61 1.16 -7.30 17.23
C THR A 61 0.05 -6.64 16.43
N ILE A 62 -0.35 -7.23 15.29
CA ILE A 62 -1.47 -6.76 14.48
C ILE A 62 -2.78 -6.83 15.27
N THR A 63 -3.03 -7.97 15.94
CA THR A 63 -4.19 -8.13 16.80
C THR A 63 -4.19 -7.13 17.97
N ALA A 64 -3.02 -6.86 18.55
CA ALA A 64 -2.87 -5.89 19.64
C ALA A 64 -3.15 -4.45 19.17
N VAL A 65 -2.74 -4.07 17.95
CA VAL A 65 -3.06 -2.77 17.34
C VAL A 65 -4.56 -2.56 17.26
N VAL A 66 -5.29 -3.54 16.72
CA VAL A 66 -6.74 -3.41 16.52
C VAL A 66 -7.48 -3.21 17.85
N LYS A 67 -6.99 -3.81 18.94
CA LYS A 67 -7.56 -3.60 20.29
C LYS A 67 -7.34 -2.19 20.84
N GLN A 68 -6.31 -1.49 20.36
CA GLN A 68 -5.96 -0.13 20.80
C GLN A 68 -6.65 0.96 19.97
N ILE A 69 -7.20 0.62 18.81
CA ILE A 69 -7.94 1.56 17.96
C ILE A 69 -9.41 1.51 18.36
N ASP A 70 -9.86 2.49 19.13
CA ASP A 70 -11.26 2.59 19.52
C ASP A 70 -12.11 3.30 18.46
N GLY A 71 -13.42 2.95 18.41
CA GLY A 71 -14.41 3.63 17.58
C GLY A 71 -14.23 3.43 16.07
N GLU A 72 -14.93 4.25 15.30
CA GLU A 72 -14.90 4.20 13.83
C GLU A 72 -13.71 4.97 13.25
N ILE A 73 -13.29 4.55 12.05
CA ILE A 73 -12.29 5.23 11.22
C ILE A 73 -12.92 5.64 9.89
N ASP A 74 -12.47 6.77 9.33
CA ASP A 74 -12.92 7.24 8.03
C ASP A 74 -12.11 6.62 6.88
N VAL A 75 -10.79 6.47 7.09
CA VAL A 75 -9.84 6.08 6.05
C VAL A 75 -8.79 5.14 6.63
N LEU A 76 -8.49 4.07 5.89
CA LEU A 76 -7.33 3.19 6.13
C LEU A 76 -6.34 3.32 4.98
N LEU A 77 -5.11 3.73 5.28
CA LEU A 77 -4.02 3.86 4.33
C LEU A 77 -2.95 2.81 4.58
N ASN A 78 -2.92 1.78 3.77
CA ASN A 78 -1.96 0.68 3.84
C ASN A 78 -0.74 1.02 2.98
N ILE A 79 0.26 1.69 3.59
CA ILE A 79 1.45 2.20 2.92
C ILE A 79 2.70 1.39 3.28
N ALA A 80 2.72 0.74 4.45
CA ALA A 80 3.85 -0.07 4.89
C ALA A 80 4.26 -1.12 3.86
N GLY A 81 5.57 -1.30 3.71
CA GLY A 81 6.11 -2.31 2.83
C GLY A 81 7.63 -2.38 2.93
N VAL A 82 8.20 -3.53 2.54
CA VAL A 82 9.63 -3.79 2.50
C VAL A 82 10.07 -4.17 1.09
N PRO A 83 11.34 -3.92 0.71
CA PRO A 83 11.88 -4.26 -0.61
C PRO A 83 12.17 -5.75 -0.76
N GLY A 84 12.44 -6.19 -2.00
CA GLY A 84 12.83 -7.57 -2.31
C GLY A 84 14.30 -7.93 -1.95
N THR A 85 15.03 -7.05 -1.28
CA THR A 85 16.37 -7.30 -0.76
C THR A 85 16.36 -7.98 0.61
N VAL A 86 15.22 -7.98 1.29
CA VAL A 86 15.04 -8.74 2.54
C VAL A 86 14.56 -10.17 2.23
N ASP A 87 14.55 -11.02 3.25
CA ASP A 87 14.09 -12.40 3.12
C ASP A 87 12.71 -12.48 2.44
N PRO A 88 12.52 -13.36 1.43
CA PRO A 88 11.27 -13.48 0.69
C PRO A 88 10.03 -13.75 1.56
N GLU A 89 10.16 -14.54 2.62
CA GLU A 89 9.07 -14.79 3.57
C GLU A 89 8.72 -13.49 4.32
N VAL A 90 9.71 -12.69 4.71
CA VAL A 90 9.48 -11.37 5.35
C VAL A 90 8.75 -10.43 4.38
N VAL A 91 9.14 -10.41 3.10
CA VAL A 91 8.43 -9.62 2.07
C VAL A 91 6.95 -9.99 2.03
N MET A 92 6.64 -11.28 1.96
CA MET A 92 5.24 -11.74 1.87
C MET A 92 4.46 -11.50 3.15
N ARG A 93 5.09 -11.70 4.32
CA ARG A 93 4.48 -11.42 5.63
C ARG A 93 4.11 -9.95 5.78
N VAL A 94 5.02 -9.04 5.41
CA VAL A 94 4.79 -7.59 5.57
C VAL A 94 3.87 -7.05 4.48
N ASN A 95 4.21 -7.30 3.20
CA ASN A 95 3.54 -6.64 2.09
C ASN A 95 2.15 -7.21 1.77
N VAL A 96 1.87 -8.45 2.19
CA VAL A 96 0.59 -9.13 1.87
C VAL A 96 -0.14 -9.58 3.12
N LEU A 97 0.43 -10.56 3.85
CA LEU A 97 -0.32 -11.29 4.89
C LEU A 97 -0.66 -10.39 6.07
N GLY A 98 0.29 -9.59 6.54
CA GLY A 98 0.06 -8.64 7.63
C GLY A 98 -0.87 -7.49 7.23
N LEU A 99 -0.70 -6.96 6.01
CA LEU A 99 -1.57 -5.93 5.44
C LEU A 99 -3.02 -6.46 5.31
N ARG A 100 -3.18 -7.69 4.79
CA ARG A 100 -4.48 -8.37 4.68
C ARG A 100 -5.12 -8.52 6.06
N MET A 101 -4.40 -9.11 7.00
CA MET A 101 -4.89 -9.35 8.36
C MET A 101 -5.32 -8.05 9.05
N LEU A 102 -4.50 -6.99 8.99
CA LEU A 102 -4.88 -5.69 9.55
C LEU A 102 -6.17 -5.16 8.93
N THR A 103 -6.27 -5.23 7.60
CA THR A 103 -7.45 -4.73 6.86
C THR A 103 -8.70 -5.50 7.26
N GLU A 104 -8.65 -6.84 7.28
CA GLU A 104 -9.76 -7.70 7.68
C GLU A 104 -10.23 -7.43 9.11
N LEU A 105 -9.29 -7.22 10.04
CA LEU A 105 -9.60 -6.92 11.43
C LEU A 105 -10.18 -5.51 11.67
N LEU A 106 -9.85 -4.54 10.79
CA LEU A 106 -10.33 -3.16 10.89
C LEU A 106 -11.57 -2.88 10.02
N ILE A 107 -11.94 -3.79 9.14
CA ILE A 107 -12.95 -3.55 8.11
C ILE A 107 -14.30 -3.12 8.70
N ASP A 108 -14.70 -3.71 9.83
CA ASP A 108 -15.97 -3.39 10.49
C ASP A 108 -15.94 -2.05 11.24
N ARG A 109 -14.75 -1.48 11.43
CA ARG A 109 -14.58 -0.15 12.02
C ARG A 109 -14.56 0.97 10.98
N ILE A 110 -14.43 0.62 9.70
CA ILE A 110 -14.50 1.61 8.64
C ILE A 110 -15.98 2.01 8.47
N ARG A 111 -16.24 3.30 8.67
CA ARG A 111 -17.62 3.82 8.56
C ARG A 111 -18.17 3.67 7.15
N GLN A 112 -19.48 3.69 7.03
CA GLN A 112 -20.14 3.77 5.72
C GLN A 112 -19.65 5.02 4.97
N GLY A 113 -19.35 4.88 3.69
CA GLY A 113 -18.77 5.94 2.86
C GLY A 113 -17.27 6.18 3.10
N GLY A 114 -16.62 5.37 3.94
CA GLY A 114 -15.17 5.40 4.16
C GLY A 114 -14.37 4.86 2.98
N SER A 115 -13.04 4.85 3.12
CA SER A 115 -12.16 4.36 2.06
C SER A 115 -10.94 3.63 2.59
N ILE A 116 -10.44 2.70 1.76
CA ILE A 116 -9.16 2.01 1.93
C ILE A 116 -8.29 2.32 0.72
N THR A 117 -7.04 2.70 0.93
CA THR A 117 -6.07 2.83 -0.15
C THR A 117 -4.83 2.02 0.18
N HIS A 118 -4.47 1.10 -0.72
CA HIS A 118 -3.27 0.31 -0.62
C HIS A 118 -2.16 0.86 -1.52
N VAL A 119 -0.91 0.77 -1.09
CA VAL A 119 0.26 1.08 -1.92
C VAL A 119 0.83 -0.22 -2.49
N ALA A 120 0.56 -0.43 -3.79
CA ALA A 120 1.15 -1.50 -4.58
C ALA A 120 2.51 -1.06 -5.18
N SER A 121 2.72 -1.27 -6.47
CA SER A 121 3.90 -0.83 -7.26
C SER A 121 3.65 -1.17 -8.73
N ILE A 122 4.32 -0.50 -9.67
CA ILE A 122 4.39 -0.95 -11.07
C ILE A 122 5.01 -2.35 -11.19
N ALA A 123 5.77 -2.81 -10.19
CA ALA A 123 6.27 -4.19 -10.10
C ALA A 123 5.15 -5.25 -10.02
N GLY A 124 3.94 -4.86 -9.63
CA GLY A 124 2.73 -5.68 -9.64
C GLY A 124 2.00 -5.75 -10.98
N ALA A 125 2.52 -5.16 -12.06
CA ALA A 125 1.83 -5.05 -13.35
C ALA A 125 1.48 -6.41 -13.99
N GLN A 126 2.15 -7.50 -13.61
CA GLN A 126 1.89 -8.85 -14.12
C GLN A 126 0.73 -9.59 -13.41
N TRP A 127 -0.01 -8.90 -12.52
CA TRP A 127 -1.08 -9.51 -11.72
C TRP A 127 -2.11 -10.31 -12.53
N LEU A 128 -2.41 -9.88 -13.76
CA LEU A 128 -3.37 -10.58 -14.62
C LEU A 128 -2.82 -11.92 -15.14
N ALA A 129 -1.54 -11.96 -15.52
CA ALA A 129 -0.87 -13.17 -15.97
C ALA A 129 -0.69 -14.20 -14.82
N ASN A 130 -0.59 -13.73 -13.59
CA ASN A 130 -0.38 -14.55 -12.40
C ASN A 130 -1.65 -14.69 -11.53
N LEU A 131 -2.83 -14.36 -12.07
CA LEU A 131 -4.07 -14.23 -11.31
C LEU A 131 -4.44 -15.49 -10.50
N ASP A 132 -4.26 -16.67 -11.08
CA ASP A 132 -4.60 -17.92 -10.41
C ASP A 132 -3.68 -18.22 -9.21
N GLU A 133 -2.38 -17.90 -9.33
CA GLU A 133 -1.43 -18.04 -8.24
C GLU A 133 -1.72 -17.04 -7.11
N VAL A 134 -2.00 -15.79 -7.48
CA VAL A 134 -2.40 -14.74 -6.55
C VAL A 134 -3.67 -15.13 -5.79
N LYS A 135 -4.69 -15.63 -6.49
CA LYS A 135 -5.93 -16.06 -5.84
C LYS A 135 -5.70 -17.18 -4.84
N ARG A 136 -4.90 -18.20 -5.19
CA ARG A 136 -4.57 -19.30 -4.26
C ARG A 136 -3.98 -18.82 -2.94
N LEU A 137 -3.09 -17.80 -2.97
CA LEU A 137 -2.59 -17.21 -1.74
C LEU A 137 -3.66 -16.40 -1.00
N LEU A 138 -4.42 -15.57 -1.70
CA LEU A 138 -5.43 -14.70 -1.09
C LEU A 138 -6.64 -15.49 -0.53
N GLU A 139 -6.88 -16.71 -0.99
CA GLU A 139 -7.92 -17.63 -0.51
C GLU A 139 -7.49 -18.45 0.72
N THR A 140 -6.21 -18.35 1.16
CA THR A 140 -5.80 -18.98 2.42
C THR A 140 -6.61 -18.40 3.59
N PRO A 141 -7.10 -19.26 4.51
CA PRO A 141 -8.10 -18.84 5.49
C PRO A 141 -7.58 -17.86 6.54
N ASP A 142 -6.28 -17.86 6.81
CA ASP A 142 -5.67 -17.03 7.84
C ASP A 142 -4.18 -16.71 7.56
N TYR A 143 -3.59 -15.87 8.42
CA TYR A 143 -2.18 -15.48 8.31
C TYR A 143 -1.23 -16.68 8.31
N LYS A 144 -1.46 -17.67 9.21
CA LYS A 144 -0.59 -18.84 9.32
C LYS A 144 -0.62 -19.69 8.05
N SER A 145 -1.81 -19.99 7.56
CA SER A 145 -1.99 -20.74 6.30
C SER A 145 -1.36 -20.03 5.11
N GLY A 146 -1.41 -18.68 5.10
CA GLY A 146 -0.69 -17.87 4.10
C GLY A 146 0.82 -18.02 4.19
N VAL A 147 1.38 -18.05 5.41
CA VAL A 147 2.81 -18.31 5.62
C VAL A 147 3.20 -19.73 5.18
N ASP A 148 2.39 -20.73 5.51
CA ASP A 148 2.62 -22.10 5.09
C ASP A 148 2.61 -22.22 3.55
N TRP A 149 1.63 -21.55 2.89
CA TRP A 149 1.59 -21.45 1.43
C TRP A 149 2.88 -20.86 0.83
N VAL A 150 3.39 -19.74 1.40
CA VAL A 150 4.64 -19.09 0.93
C VAL A 150 5.83 -20.03 1.05
N LYS A 151 5.92 -20.84 2.12
CA LYS A 151 6.99 -21.84 2.31
C LYS A 151 6.92 -22.96 1.29
N ASP A 152 5.70 -23.39 0.92
CA ASP A 152 5.49 -24.42 -0.10
C ASP A 152 5.72 -23.92 -1.53
N HIS A 153 5.81 -22.58 -1.72
CA HIS A 153 6.06 -21.93 -3.01
C HIS A 153 7.28 -21.01 -2.91
N PRO A 154 8.50 -21.58 -2.83
CA PRO A 154 9.72 -20.80 -2.65
C PRO A 154 9.97 -19.87 -3.84
N MET A 155 10.38 -18.66 -3.55
CA MET A 155 10.68 -17.62 -4.54
C MET A 155 11.89 -16.79 -4.11
N ASP A 156 12.59 -16.19 -5.08
CA ASP A 156 13.64 -15.23 -4.77
C ASP A 156 13.04 -13.88 -4.31
N GLY A 157 13.89 -12.99 -3.78
CA GLY A 157 13.42 -11.72 -3.25
C GLY A 157 12.76 -10.80 -4.30
N LYS A 158 13.24 -10.83 -5.56
CA LYS A 158 12.65 -10.06 -6.67
C LYS A 158 11.24 -10.59 -6.98
N ARG A 159 11.09 -11.91 -7.11
CA ARG A 159 9.78 -12.53 -7.36
C ARG A 159 8.84 -12.30 -6.19
N ALA A 160 9.31 -12.46 -4.94
CA ALA A 160 8.51 -12.21 -3.75
C ALA A 160 7.98 -10.77 -3.70
N TYR A 161 8.83 -9.79 -4.02
CA TYR A 161 8.39 -8.39 -4.10
C TYR A 161 7.35 -8.17 -5.19
N ASN A 162 7.62 -8.61 -6.43
CA ASN A 162 6.67 -8.45 -7.53
C ASN A 162 5.34 -9.13 -7.22
N PHE A 163 5.39 -10.38 -6.77
CA PHE A 163 4.22 -11.16 -6.41
C PHE A 163 3.43 -10.52 -5.25
N SER A 164 4.13 -9.98 -4.26
CA SER A 164 3.47 -9.25 -3.17
C SER A 164 2.66 -8.05 -3.69
N LYS A 165 3.18 -7.33 -4.69
CA LYS A 165 2.49 -6.19 -5.29
C LYS A 165 1.34 -6.60 -6.22
N GLU A 166 1.49 -7.72 -6.91
CA GLU A 166 0.40 -8.38 -7.66
C GLU A 166 -0.76 -8.74 -6.71
N CYS A 167 -0.45 -9.35 -5.56
CA CYS A 167 -1.44 -9.68 -4.53
C CYS A 167 -2.18 -8.45 -4.00
N VAL A 168 -1.48 -7.35 -3.73
CA VAL A 168 -2.10 -6.10 -3.27
C VAL A 168 -3.09 -5.53 -4.28
N VAL A 169 -2.76 -5.55 -5.58
CA VAL A 169 -3.68 -5.09 -6.64
C VAL A 169 -4.94 -5.96 -6.71
N VAL A 170 -4.79 -7.29 -6.69
CA VAL A 170 -5.94 -8.21 -6.78
C VAL A 170 -6.79 -8.13 -5.52
N MET A 171 -6.17 -8.09 -4.34
CA MET A 171 -6.85 -7.97 -3.06
C MET A 171 -7.73 -6.72 -3.00
N ALA A 172 -7.23 -5.57 -3.45
CA ALA A 172 -8.02 -4.34 -3.49
C ALA A 172 -9.25 -4.47 -4.40
N LYS A 173 -9.13 -5.17 -5.53
CA LYS A 173 -10.26 -5.42 -6.44
C LYS A 173 -11.33 -6.31 -5.79
N GLN A 174 -10.92 -7.37 -5.09
CA GLN A 174 -11.84 -8.24 -4.34
C GLN A 174 -12.52 -7.47 -3.19
N GLN A 175 -11.76 -6.73 -2.40
CA GLN A 175 -12.27 -5.93 -1.29
C GLN A 175 -13.23 -4.83 -1.78
N GLY A 176 -12.94 -4.18 -2.89
CA GLY A 176 -13.82 -3.17 -3.49
C GLY A 176 -15.18 -3.72 -3.92
N GLN A 177 -15.26 -5.01 -4.28
CA GLN A 177 -16.51 -5.70 -4.51
C GLN A 177 -17.25 -6.01 -3.20
N TRP A 178 -16.55 -6.62 -2.23
CA TRP A 178 -17.18 -7.07 -0.97
C TRP A 178 -17.71 -5.90 -0.13
N LEU A 179 -17.03 -4.75 -0.18
CA LEU A 179 -17.38 -3.59 0.61
C LEU A 179 -18.33 -2.61 -0.08
N ARG A 180 -18.72 -2.91 -1.31
CA ARG A 180 -19.56 -2.04 -2.11
C ARG A 180 -20.90 -1.73 -1.45
N GLU A 181 -21.54 -2.71 -0.84
CA GLU A 181 -22.83 -2.53 -0.15
C GLU A 181 -22.73 -1.62 1.08
N ARG A 182 -21.56 -1.56 1.69
CA ARG A 182 -21.25 -0.63 2.79
C ARG A 182 -20.85 0.77 2.30
N GLY A 183 -20.79 0.98 1.00
CA GLY A 183 -20.31 2.21 0.40
C GLY A 183 -18.82 2.48 0.67
N VAL A 184 -18.04 1.49 1.14
CA VAL A 184 -16.60 1.62 1.37
C VAL A 184 -15.86 1.36 0.06
N ARG A 185 -15.04 2.33 -0.35
CA ARG A 185 -14.22 2.23 -1.56
C ARG A 185 -12.84 1.67 -1.25
N VAL A 186 -12.31 0.86 -2.15
CA VAL A 186 -10.96 0.31 -2.03
C VAL A 186 -10.20 0.53 -3.34
N ASN A 187 -9.06 1.20 -3.27
CA ASN A 187 -8.23 1.49 -4.43
C ASN A 187 -6.76 1.19 -4.16
N THR A 188 -5.96 1.09 -5.22
CA THR A 188 -4.50 1.00 -5.14
C THR A 188 -3.82 2.17 -5.83
N VAL A 189 -2.67 2.53 -5.29
CA VAL A 189 -1.67 3.35 -5.96
C VAL A 189 -0.49 2.45 -6.29
N SER A 190 -0.05 2.46 -7.55
CA SER A 190 1.11 1.71 -8.05
C SER A 190 2.23 2.67 -8.44
N PRO A 191 3.13 3.04 -7.51
CA PRO A 191 4.24 3.92 -7.81
C PRO A 191 5.28 3.27 -8.71
N GLY A 192 5.95 4.10 -9.51
CA GLY A 192 7.28 3.85 -10.04
C GLY A 192 8.36 4.05 -8.95
N PRO A 193 9.64 4.24 -9.32
CA PRO A 193 10.71 4.52 -8.37
C PRO A 193 10.48 5.83 -7.61
N VAL A 194 10.56 5.77 -6.28
CA VAL A 194 10.32 6.91 -5.39
C VAL A 194 11.57 7.20 -4.55
N GLN A 195 11.95 8.47 -4.45
CA GLN A 195 13.05 8.95 -3.59
C GLN A 195 12.69 8.81 -2.11
N THR A 196 12.95 7.63 -1.56
CA THR A 196 12.71 7.25 -0.17
C THR A 196 13.90 6.44 0.34
N PRO A 197 14.03 6.18 1.64
CA PRO A 197 15.12 5.32 2.17
C PRO A 197 15.23 3.96 1.48
N ILE A 198 14.12 3.36 1.06
CA ILE A 198 14.04 2.06 0.36
C ILE A 198 14.64 2.11 -1.08
N LEU A 199 14.81 3.29 -1.69
CA LEU A 199 15.31 3.39 -3.07
C LEU A 199 16.71 2.79 -3.24
N LYS A 200 17.55 2.83 -2.20
CA LYS A 200 18.89 2.22 -2.22
C LYS A 200 18.81 0.71 -2.45
N ASP A 201 17.89 0.06 -1.73
CA ASP A 201 17.68 -1.39 -1.82
C ASP A 201 17.16 -1.79 -3.22
N PHE A 202 16.28 -0.96 -3.82
CA PHE A 202 15.85 -1.17 -5.20
C PHE A 202 16.99 -1.02 -6.19
N ARG A 203 17.94 -0.11 -5.96
CA ARG A 203 19.10 0.05 -6.83
C ARG A 203 19.99 -1.21 -6.84
N GLU A 204 20.10 -1.90 -5.71
CA GLU A 204 20.82 -3.17 -5.62
C GLU A 204 20.12 -4.31 -6.37
N SER A 205 18.79 -4.36 -6.33
CA SER A 205 18.01 -5.47 -6.90
C SER A 205 17.64 -5.31 -8.38
N VAL A 206 17.41 -4.06 -8.85
CA VAL A 206 16.90 -3.75 -10.20
C VAL A 206 17.56 -2.51 -10.82
N GLY A 207 18.83 -2.25 -10.51
CA GLY A 207 19.58 -1.05 -10.90
C GLY A 207 19.42 -0.62 -12.35
N PRO A 208 19.66 -1.48 -13.36
CA PRO A 208 19.52 -1.11 -14.76
C PRO A 208 18.10 -0.66 -15.14
N LEU A 209 17.08 -1.32 -14.61
CA LEU A 209 15.69 -0.93 -14.82
C LEU A 209 15.37 0.41 -14.15
N LEU A 210 15.91 0.65 -12.96
CA LEU A 210 15.76 1.92 -12.26
C LEU A 210 16.36 3.08 -13.06
N ASP A 211 17.55 2.89 -13.64
CA ASP A 211 18.20 3.88 -14.47
C ASP A 211 17.42 4.14 -15.78
N LEU A 212 16.87 3.09 -16.39
CA LEU A 212 15.97 3.21 -17.53
C LEU A 212 14.73 4.04 -17.18
N VAL A 213 14.03 3.69 -16.10
CA VAL A 213 12.85 4.46 -15.65
C VAL A 213 13.22 5.93 -15.43
N THR A 214 14.31 6.20 -14.72
CA THR A 214 14.76 7.58 -14.43
C THR A 214 15.07 8.35 -15.72
N ARG A 215 15.70 7.70 -16.69
CA ARG A 215 16.02 8.30 -18.01
C ARG A 215 14.74 8.66 -18.76
N GLU A 216 13.79 7.72 -18.85
CA GLU A 216 12.57 7.89 -19.66
C GLU A 216 11.55 8.86 -19.01
N THR A 217 11.53 8.95 -17.69
CA THR A 217 10.62 9.83 -16.95
C THR A 217 11.26 11.16 -16.52
N GLY A 218 12.57 11.33 -16.75
CA GLY A 218 13.34 12.52 -16.40
C GLY A 218 13.74 12.63 -14.93
N ARG A 219 13.04 11.91 -14.01
CA ARG A 219 13.36 11.86 -12.57
C ARG A 219 12.64 10.71 -11.89
N ASN A 220 13.11 10.32 -10.73
CA ASN A 220 12.31 9.50 -9.81
C ASN A 220 11.21 10.35 -9.15
N ALA A 221 10.10 9.73 -8.79
CA ALA A 221 9.06 10.39 -8.00
C ALA A 221 9.59 10.77 -6.60
N THR A 222 9.00 11.79 -6.02
CA THR A 222 9.16 12.11 -4.59
C THR A 222 8.05 11.45 -3.78
N ALA A 223 8.24 11.31 -2.46
CA ALA A 223 7.17 10.85 -1.56
C ALA A 223 5.91 11.73 -1.67
N SER A 224 6.08 13.05 -1.92
CA SER A 224 4.99 14.00 -2.12
C SER A 224 4.16 13.71 -3.38
N ASP A 225 4.79 13.28 -4.49
CA ASP A 225 4.06 12.94 -5.71
C ASP A 225 3.07 11.80 -5.44
N ILE A 226 3.50 10.79 -4.69
CA ILE A 226 2.66 9.63 -4.36
C ILE A 226 1.62 9.96 -3.29
N ALA A 227 2.01 10.65 -2.22
CA ALA A 227 1.12 11.03 -1.13
C ALA A 227 -0.11 11.82 -1.62
N ARG A 228 0.07 12.72 -2.59
CA ARG A 228 -1.04 13.49 -3.19
C ARG A 228 -2.07 12.58 -3.88
N VAL A 229 -1.61 11.53 -4.58
CA VAL A 229 -2.49 10.58 -5.25
C VAL A 229 -3.19 9.68 -4.22
N ILE A 230 -2.49 9.26 -3.16
CA ILE A 230 -3.11 8.52 -2.04
C ILE A 230 -4.26 9.33 -1.44
N LEU A 231 -4.03 10.61 -1.14
CA LEU A 231 -5.07 11.49 -0.60
C LEU A 231 -6.21 11.72 -1.59
N PHE A 232 -5.91 11.84 -2.88
CA PHE A 232 -6.96 11.93 -3.91
C PHE A 232 -7.84 10.69 -3.92
N LEU A 233 -7.27 9.47 -3.96
CA LEU A 233 -8.03 8.22 -4.02
C LEU A 233 -8.85 7.95 -2.75
N SER A 234 -8.40 8.43 -1.61
CA SER A 234 -9.10 8.28 -0.32
C SER A 234 -10.04 9.43 0.02
N ASP A 235 -10.16 10.45 -0.84
CA ASP A 235 -11.08 11.58 -0.65
C ASP A 235 -12.54 11.06 -0.64
N PRO A 236 -13.31 11.30 0.44
CA PRO A 236 -14.68 10.81 0.56
C PRO A 236 -15.65 11.35 -0.49
N THR A 237 -15.31 12.44 -1.17
CA THR A 237 -16.15 13.03 -2.23
C THR A 237 -16.08 12.28 -3.56
N LEU A 238 -15.14 11.34 -3.72
CA LEU A 238 -14.94 10.56 -4.95
C LEU A 238 -15.72 9.23 -4.90
N GLU A 239 -17.03 9.28 -4.78
CA GLU A 239 -17.89 8.11 -4.55
C GLU A 239 -17.83 7.05 -5.66
N TRP A 240 -17.52 7.44 -6.91
CA TRP A 240 -17.54 6.55 -8.08
C TRP A 240 -16.19 5.89 -8.38
N LEU A 241 -15.13 6.23 -7.66
CA LEU A 241 -13.78 5.70 -7.87
C LEU A 241 -13.52 4.52 -6.91
N ASN A 242 -13.74 3.29 -7.38
CA ASN A 242 -13.61 2.06 -6.59
C ASN A 242 -12.93 0.92 -7.37
N ALA A 243 -12.22 0.06 -6.68
CA ALA A 243 -11.52 -1.12 -7.22
C ALA A 243 -10.52 -0.80 -8.36
N THR A 244 -10.01 0.44 -8.40
CA THR A 244 -9.05 0.88 -9.42
C THR A 244 -7.61 0.79 -8.92
N ASP A 245 -6.69 0.56 -9.84
CA ASP A 245 -5.26 0.68 -9.63
C ASP A 245 -4.74 1.89 -10.43
N VAL A 246 -4.17 2.87 -9.73
CA VAL A 246 -3.65 4.10 -10.34
C VAL A 246 -2.13 4.04 -10.37
N GLN A 247 -1.57 3.89 -11.56
CA GLN A 247 -0.12 3.95 -11.79
C GLN A 247 0.38 5.39 -11.66
N VAL A 248 1.43 5.59 -10.87
CA VAL A 248 2.08 6.90 -10.62
C VAL A 248 3.57 6.73 -10.86
N ASP A 249 3.94 6.61 -12.12
CA ASP A 249 5.26 6.21 -12.58
C ASP A 249 5.88 7.13 -13.64
N GLY A 250 5.34 8.34 -13.79
CA GLY A 250 5.77 9.30 -14.81
C GLY A 250 5.43 8.86 -16.24
N GLY A 251 4.54 7.90 -16.43
CA GLY A 251 4.13 7.36 -17.71
C GLY A 251 5.00 6.23 -18.24
N PHE A 252 5.91 5.68 -17.43
CA PHE A 252 6.84 4.63 -17.85
C PHE A 252 6.11 3.38 -18.40
N MET A 253 5.15 2.84 -17.65
CA MET A 253 4.37 1.67 -18.08
C MET A 253 3.52 1.97 -19.33
N SER A 254 2.94 3.16 -19.38
CA SER A 254 2.21 3.63 -20.57
C SER A 254 3.15 3.77 -21.77
N GLY A 255 4.38 4.18 -21.54
CA GLY A 255 5.42 4.27 -22.57
C GLY A 255 5.80 2.93 -23.18
N LEU A 256 5.86 1.88 -22.36
CA LEU A 256 6.07 0.50 -22.85
C LEU A 256 4.93 0.06 -23.77
N VAL A 257 3.68 0.29 -23.36
CA VAL A 257 2.49 -0.05 -24.16
C VAL A 257 2.38 0.82 -25.40
N GLY A 258 2.65 2.12 -25.27
CA GLY A 258 2.57 3.10 -26.36
C GLY A 258 3.78 3.08 -27.30
N GLY A 259 4.83 2.30 -26.98
CA GLY A 259 5.99 2.06 -27.85
C GLY A 259 7.05 3.17 -27.85
N TRP A 260 6.96 4.16 -26.95
CA TRP A 260 8.01 5.21 -26.83
C TRP A 260 9.09 4.86 -25.79
N VAL A 261 8.81 3.94 -24.85
CA VAL A 261 9.81 3.32 -23.99
C VAL A 261 10.18 1.96 -24.58
N LYS A 262 11.47 1.69 -24.76
CA LYS A 262 11.98 0.41 -25.24
C LYS A 262 12.80 -0.25 -24.14
N LEU A 263 12.53 -1.55 -23.93
CA LEU A 263 13.40 -2.42 -23.14
C LEU A 263 14.50 -2.90 -24.09
N ASP A 264 15.75 -2.44 -23.87
CA ASP A 264 16.92 -2.89 -24.63
C ASP A 264 17.25 -4.35 -24.31
#